data_10fb1e36cd27bd2cfd709e1b7e818f83
#
_entry.id   10fb1e36cd27bd2cfd709e1b7e818f83
#
_cell.length_a   1.000
_cell.length_b   1.000
_cell.length_c   1.000
_cell.angle_alpha   90.00
_cell.angle_beta   90.00
_cell.angle_gamma   90.00
#
_symmetry.space_group_name_H-M   'P 1'
#
loop_
_entity.id
_entity.type
_entity.pdbx_description
1 polymer ?
#
loop_
_entity_poly.entity_id
_entity_poly.type
_entity_poly.pdbx_seq_one_letter_code
_entity_poly.pdbx_strand_id
1 'polypeptide(L)'
;WNRSTNSWDQGFNQAPFFVWGWAVGVAKKSKEKEMAFDYLCFFANEANHQADIGIGRFGVNPFRNDDFKADVWTQIGWDKDIAQSYVDTLAQMEESKNRVFPLRVPGTFEFNAALATAAAKALAGQLSPQAALDEAAKQWEDILNRVGKDNVRAAFSVGVAMEDNKL
;
A
#
# COMPACT_ATOMS: atom_id res chain seq x y z
N TRP A 1 -1.15 -17.28 11.57
CA TRP A 1 -0.39 -18.28 12.31
C TRP A 1 0.36 -17.66 13.47
N ASN A 2 0.00 -18.06 14.68
CA ASN A 2 0.67 -17.61 15.90
C ASN A 2 1.82 -18.58 16.26
N ARG A 3 3.04 -18.09 16.15
CA ARG A 3 4.24 -18.91 16.42
C ARG A 3 4.40 -19.27 17.90
N SER A 4 3.88 -18.45 18.80
CA SER A 4 3.97 -18.70 20.25
C SER A 4 3.06 -19.83 20.70
N THR A 5 1.90 -19.99 20.08
CA THR A 5 0.91 -21.04 20.38
C THR A 5 0.98 -22.22 19.42
N ASN A 6 1.78 -22.12 18.36
CA ASN A 6 1.90 -23.06 17.26
C ASN A 6 0.55 -23.45 16.67
N SER A 7 -0.34 -22.45 16.52
CA SER A 7 -1.70 -22.63 16.02
C SER A 7 -2.19 -21.41 15.26
N TRP A 8 -3.32 -21.54 14.55
CA TRP A 8 -4.05 -20.40 14.03
C TRP A 8 -4.76 -19.68 15.17
N ASP A 9 -4.63 -18.37 15.23
CA ASP A 9 -5.40 -17.57 16.18
C ASP A 9 -6.90 -17.77 15.90
N GLN A 10 -7.66 -17.90 16.98
CA GLN A 10 -9.11 -17.93 16.89
C GLN A 10 -9.61 -16.48 16.83
N GLY A 11 -10.32 -16.16 15.76
CA GLY A 11 -10.86 -14.83 15.54
C GLY A 11 -10.23 -14.09 14.36
N PHE A 12 -10.74 -12.89 14.13
CA PHE A 12 -10.34 -12.06 13.00
C PHE A 12 -9.04 -11.32 13.34
N ASN A 13 -7.92 -11.86 12.86
CA ASN A 13 -6.61 -11.24 12.99
C ASN A 13 -6.17 -10.76 11.61
N GLN A 14 -6.76 -9.67 11.17
CA GLN A 14 -6.41 -9.05 9.90
C GLN A 14 -5.18 -8.16 10.08
N ALA A 15 -4.18 -8.38 9.25
CA ALA A 15 -3.10 -7.45 9.02
C ALA A 15 -3.37 -6.75 7.68
N PRO A 16 -4.07 -5.62 7.64
CA PRO A 16 -4.29 -4.91 6.40
C PRO A 16 -2.94 -4.44 5.87
N PHE A 17 -2.69 -4.75 4.61
CA PHE A 17 -1.51 -4.28 3.91
C PHE A 17 -1.74 -2.83 3.51
N PHE A 18 -1.23 -1.91 4.29
CA PHE A 18 -1.29 -0.48 4.01
C PHE A 18 -0.23 -0.11 2.98
N VAL A 19 -0.68 0.13 1.76
CA VAL A 19 0.24 0.10 0.63
C VAL A 19 0.75 1.47 0.25
N TRP A 20 -0.09 2.48 0.12
CA TRP A 20 0.28 3.66 -0.63
C TRP A 20 -0.34 4.95 -0.09
N GLY A 21 0.48 5.98 -0.05
CA GLY A 21 0.02 7.36 -0.12
C GLY A 21 0.68 8.02 -1.32
N TRP A 22 -0.08 8.81 -2.04
CA TRP A 22 0.45 9.66 -3.08
C TRP A 22 0.52 11.09 -2.57
N ALA A 23 1.64 11.73 -2.79
CA ALA A 23 1.80 13.15 -2.52
C ALA A 23 2.02 13.88 -3.84
N VAL A 24 1.29 14.95 -4.04
CA VAL A 24 1.48 15.86 -5.15
C VAL A 24 2.04 17.18 -4.63
N GLY A 25 2.89 17.80 -5.41
CA GLY A 25 3.53 19.06 -5.00
C GLY A 25 3.96 19.89 -6.19
N VAL A 26 4.18 21.17 -5.93
CA VAL A 26 4.67 22.10 -6.94
C VAL A 26 6.21 22.09 -6.93
N ALA A 27 6.81 21.82 -8.09
CA ALA A 27 8.26 21.80 -8.23
C ALA A 27 8.88 23.16 -7.85
N LYS A 28 9.94 23.17 -7.03
CA LYS A 28 10.63 24.40 -6.58
C LYS A 28 11.03 25.31 -7.74
N LYS A 29 11.41 24.74 -8.88
CA LYS A 29 11.87 25.47 -10.08
C LYS A 29 10.74 25.82 -11.05
N SER A 30 9.48 25.48 -10.75
CA SER A 30 8.35 25.88 -11.60
C SER A 30 8.28 27.39 -11.71
N LYS A 31 8.01 27.89 -12.90
CA LYS A 31 7.75 29.30 -13.16
C LYS A 31 6.29 29.67 -12.91
N GLU A 32 5.40 28.68 -12.96
CA GLU A 32 3.95 28.83 -12.83
C GLU A 32 3.47 28.16 -11.52
N LYS A 33 4.00 28.62 -10.37
CA LYS A 33 3.71 27.97 -9.08
C LYS A 33 2.29 28.19 -8.62
N GLU A 34 1.75 29.38 -8.81
CA GLU A 34 0.38 29.71 -8.43
C GLU A 34 -0.62 28.90 -9.24
N MET A 35 -0.47 28.88 -10.55
CA MET A 35 -1.33 28.07 -11.43
C MET A 35 -1.23 26.56 -11.10
N ALA A 36 -0.02 26.07 -10.83
CA ALA A 36 0.16 24.68 -10.43
C ALA A 36 -0.51 24.37 -9.10
N PHE A 37 -0.44 25.29 -8.14
CA PHE A 37 -1.13 25.14 -6.85
C PHE A 37 -2.65 25.18 -7.01
N ASP A 38 -3.18 26.11 -7.81
CA ASP A 38 -4.60 26.20 -8.10
C ASP A 38 -5.12 24.92 -8.76
N TYR A 39 -4.33 24.32 -9.67
CA TYR A 39 -4.64 23.02 -10.25
C TYR A 39 -4.72 21.90 -9.20
N LEU A 40 -3.78 21.88 -8.24
CA LEU A 40 -3.82 20.90 -7.14
C LEU A 40 -5.05 21.11 -6.26
N CYS A 41 -5.41 22.35 -5.96
CA CYS A 41 -6.62 22.68 -5.20
C CYS A 41 -7.90 22.25 -5.97
N PHE A 42 -7.93 22.46 -7.28
CA PHE A 42 -9.04 22.00 -8.13
C PHE A 42 -9.15 20.48 -8.11
N PHE A 43 -8.03 19.77 -8.30
CA PHE A 43 -8.00 18.31 -8.28
C PHE A 43 -8.44 17.73 -6.93
N ALA A 44 -8.00 18.36 -5.81
CA ALA A 44 -8.27 17.88 -4.47
C ALA A 44 -9.58 18.41 -3.87
N ASN A 45 -10.39 19.20 -4.59
CA ASN A 45 -11.66 19.66 -4.05
C ASN A 45 -12.67 18.50 -3.94
N GLU A 46 -13.64 18.65 -3.05
CA GLU A 46 -14.58 17.58 -2.71
C GLU A 46 -15.34 17.04 -3.91
N ALA A 47 -15.90 17.92 -4.75
CA ALA A 47 -16.73 17.50 -5.89
C ALA A 47 -15.92 16.72 -6.93
N ASN A 48 -14.72 17.18 -7.28
CA ASN A 48 -13.86 16.47 -8.23
C ASN A 48 -13.35 15.17 -7.67
N HIS A 49 -12.93 15.18 -6.40
CA HIS A 49 -12.46 13.97 -5.72
C HIS A 49 -13.57 12.89 -5.68
N GLN A 50 -14.79 13.23 -5.32
CA GLN A 50 -15.91 12.27 -5.30
C GLN A 50 -16.20 11.71 -6.69
N ALA A 51 -16.10 12.54 -7.73
CA ALA A 51 -16.22 12.05 -9.11
C ALA A 51 -15.08 11.07 -9.46
N ASP A 52 -13.82 11.39 -9.08
CA ASP A 52 -12.66 10.58 -9.39
C ASP A 52 -12.70 9.21 -8.71
N ILE A 53 -13.06 9.14 -7.41
CA ILE A 53 -13.21 7.85 -6.73
C ILE A 53 -14.35 7.02 -7.35
N GLY A 54 -15.42 7.66 -7.81
CA GLY A 54 -16.57 7.01 -8.43
C GLY A 54 -16.27 6.39 -9.78
N ILE A 55 -15.33 6.96 -10.55
CA ILE A 55 -14.90 6.40 -11.83
C ILE A 55 -14.25 5.03 -11.65
N GLY A 56 -13.53 4.80 -10.55
CA GLY A 56 -12.94 3.51 -10.17
C GLY A 56 -11.84 2.96 -11.11
N ARG A 57 -11.57 3.63 -12.23
CA ARG A 57 -10.64 3.15 -13.27
C ARG A 57 -9.20 3.60 -13.07
N PHE A 58 -8.98 4.64 -12.27
CA PHE A 58 -7.68 5.30 -12.12
C PHE A 58 -7.02 5.02 -10.77
N GLY A 59 -7.58 4.13 -9.97
CA GLY A 59 -7.00 3.75 -8.68
C GLY A 59 -6.98 4.89 -7.67
N VAL A 60 -7.87 5.88 -7.79
CA VAL A 60 -8.04 6.91 -6.76
C VAL A 60 -8.79 6.28 -5.60
N ASN A 61 -8.10 6.16 -4.47
CA ASN A 61 -8.68 5.59 -3.26
C ASN A 61 -9.34 6.67 -2.41
N PRO A 62 -10.34 6.31 -1.58
CA PRO A 62 -10.87 7.19 -0.56
C PRO A 62 -9.76 7.73 0.35
N PHE A 63 -9.72 9.04 0.58
CA PHE A 63 -8.74 9.67 1.47
C PHE A 63 -9.32 10.77 2.35
N ARG A 64 -10.62 11.09 2.19
CA ARG A 64 -11.33 12.06 3.01
C ARG A 64 -12.28 11.33 3.95
N ASN A 65 -12.52 11.90 5.13
CA ASN A 65 -13.44 11.29 6.11
C ASN A 65 -14.86 11.10 5.55
N ASP A 66 -15.31 11.97 4.64
CA ASP A 66 -16.62 11.84 4.01
C ASP A 66 -16.71 10.67 3.03
N ASP A 67 -15.61 10.21 2.48
CA ASP A 67 -15.58 9.05 1.57
C ASP A 67 -15.94 7.74 2.29
N PHE A 68 -15.85 7.72 3.61
CA PHE A 68 -16.22 6.58 4.45
C PHE A 68 -17.70 6.57 4.83
N LYS A 69 -18.55 7.29 4.08
CA LYS A 69 -20.01 7.30 4.21
C LYS A 69 -20.62 6.60 3.00
N ALA A 70 -21.52 5.64 3.25
CA ALA A 70 -22.17 4.88 2.18
C ALA A 70 -22.95 5.77 1.19
N ASP A 71 -23.48 6.91 1.65
CA ASP A 71 -24.25 7.83 0.82
C ASP A 71 -23.42 8.42 -0.34
N VAL A 72 -22.12 8.64 -0.14
CA VAL A 72 -21.23 9.12 -1.21
C VAL A 72 -21.20 8.13 -2.37
N TRP A 73 -21.11 6.85 -2.05
CA TRP A 73 -21.03 5.77 -3.03
C TRP A 73 -22.37 5.50 -3.72
N THR A 74 -23.47 5.61 -2.99
CA THR A 74 -24.82 5.49 -3.59
C THR A 74 -25.14 6.64 -4.55
N GLN A 75 -24.68 7.86 -4.26
CA GLN A 75 -24.85 9.02 -5.15
C GLN A 75 -24.14 8.84 -6.49
N ILE A 76 -23.05 8.09 -6.53
CA ILE A 76 -22.32 7.77 -7.77
C ILE A 76 -22.77 6.45 -8.41
N GLY A 77 -23.89 5.89 -7.94
CA GLY A 77 -24.58 4.76 -8.58
C GLY A 77 -24.27 3.37 -8.00
N TRP A 78 -23.64 3.29 -6.84
CA TRP A 78 -23.44 1.99 -6.18
C TRP A 78 -24.73 1.51 -5.51
N ASP A 79 -24.92 0.19 -5.49
CA ASP A 79 -25.96 -0.42 -4.67
C ASP A 79 -25.72 -0.12 -3.19
N LYS A 80 -26.79 0.10 -2.42
CA LYS A 80 -26.72 0.53 -1.04
C LYS A 80 -26.01 -0.48 -0.15
N ASP A 81 -26.30 -1.77 -0.31
CA ASP A 81 -25.71 -2.81 0.53
C ASP A 81 -24.24 -3.02 0.19
N ILE A 82 -23.89 -2.88 -1.08
CA ILE A 82 -22.49 -2.92 -1.55
C ILE A 82 -21.73 -1.71 -1.01
N ALA A 83 -22.28 -0.52 -1.09
CA ALA A 83 -21.68 0.70 -0.57
C ALA A 83 -21.44 0.60 0.93
N GLN A 84 -22.43 0.12 1.70
CA GLN A 84 -22.29 -0.06 3.13
C GLN A 84 -21.21 -1.10 3.48
N SER A 85 -21.24 -2.26 2.83
CA SER A 85 -20.23 -3.31 3.04
C SER A 85 -18.80 -2.82 2.74
N TYR A 86 -18.65 -1.98 1.69
CA TYR A 86 -17.37 -1.40 1.34
C TYR A 86 -16.83 -0.45 2.42
N VAL A 87 -17.64 0.51 2.86
CA VAL A 87 -17.20 1.48 3.89
C VAL A 87 -16.98 0.81 5.24
N ASP A 88 -17.78 -0.20 5.61
CA ASP A 88 -17.58 -0.99 6.82
C ASP A 88 -16.23 -1.75 6.77
N THR A 89 -15.89 -2.32 5.62
CA THR A 89 -14.60 -3.00 5.41
C THR A 89 -13.43 -2.02 5.54
N LEU A 90 -13.54 -0.84 4.94
CA LEU A 90 -12.51 0.21 5.06
C LEU A 90 -12.35 0.66 6.52
N ALA A 91 -13.45 0.88 7.24
CA ALA A 91 -13.41 1.25 8.66
C ALA A 91 -12.72 0.17 9.51
N GLN A 92 -13.04 -1.10 9.29
CA GLN A 92 -12.36 -2.21 9.97
C GLN A 92 -10.84 -2.25 9.67
N MET A 93 -10.45 -1.94 8.43
CA MET A 93 -9.03 -1.86 8.07
C MET A 93 -8.33 -0.71 8.80
N GLU A 94 -8.99 0.45 8.91
CA GLU A 94 -8.44 1.61 9.63
C GLU A 94 -8.34 1.38 11.14
N GLU A 95 -9.28 0.66 11.74
CA GLU A 95 -9.27 0.31 13.16
C GLU A 95 -8.27 -0.79 13.52
N SER A 96 -7.74 -1.50 12.53
CA SER A 96 -6.81 -2.60 12.77
C SER A 96 -5.55 -2.10 13.47
N LYS A 97 -5.23 -2.74 14.60
CA LYS A 97 -4.00 -2.48 15.36
C LYS A 97 -2.78 -3.17 14.76
N ASN A 98 -3.01 -4.11 13.85
CA ASN A 98 -1.97 -4.96 13.26
C ASN A 98 -1.71 -4.54 11.81
N ARG A 99 -1.29 -3.29 11.62
CA ARG A 99 -1.01 -2.75 10.29
C ARG A 99 0.32 -3.25 9.76
N VAL A 100 0.35 -3.64 8.49
CA VAL A 100 1.57 -4.05 7.80
C VAL A 100 1.86 -3.07 6.67
N PHE A 101 3.04 -2.48 6.70
CA PHE A 101 3.50 -1.55 5.66
C PHE A 101 4.44 -2.25 4.67
N PRO A 102 4.54 -1.76 3.44
CA PRO A 102 5.52 -2.26 2.50
C PRO A 102 6.94 -2.03 3.03
N LEU A 103 7.85 -2.89 2.63
CA LEU A 103 9.25 -2.83 3.04
C LEU A 103 9.86 -1.47 2.67
N ARG A 104 10.35 -0.73 3.69
CA ARG A 104 10.95 0.61 3.55
C ARG A 104 12.42 0.58 3.92
N VAL A 105 13.20 -0.08 3.06
CA VAL A 105 14.64 -0.26 3.26
C VAL A 105 15.41 0.10 1.99
N PRO A 106 16.72 0.36 2.07
CA PRO A 106 17.56 0.48 0.88
C PRO A 106 17.43 -0.75 -0.02
N GLY A 107 17.20 -0.54 -1.31
CA GLY A 107 17.01 -1.63 -2.27
C GLY A 107 15.57 -2.15 -2.41
N THR A 108 14.57 -1.56 -1.75
CA THR A 108 13.17 -2.02 -1.78
C THR A 108 12.63 -2.29 -3.18
N PHE A 109 12.86 -1.39 -4.13
CA PHE A 109 12.37 -1.57 -5.50
C PHE A 109 13.04 -2.76 -6.21
N GLU A 110 14.30 -3.01 -5.91
CA GLU A 110 15.05 -4.13 -6.48
C GLU A 110 14.59 -5.46 -5.87
N PHE A 111 14.36 -5.51 -4.56
CA PHE A 111 13.75 -6.67 -3.92
C PHE A 111 12.39 -7.02 -4.53
N ASN A 112 11.53 -6.01 -4.69
CA ASN A 112 10.21 -6.20 -5.30
C ASN A 112 10.31 -6.65 -6.76
N ALA A 113 11.22 -6.06 -7.56
CA ALA A 113 11.43 -6.43 -8.96
C ALA A 113 11.93 -7.88 -9.10
N ALA A 114 12.85 -8.31 -8.24
CA ALA A 114 13.36 -9.68 -8.22
C ALA A 114 12.23 -10.68 -7.93
N LEU A 115 11.42 -10.41 -6.90
CA LEU A 115 10.28 -11.27 -6.55
C LEU A 115 9.22 -11.29 -7.66
N ALA A 116 8.86 -10.13 -8.21
CA ALA A 116 7.87 -10.04 -9.28
C ALA A 116 8.32 -10.81 -10.53
N THR A 117 9.60 -10.69 -10.89
CA THR A 117 10.18 -11.43 -12.03
C THR A 117 10.14 -12.94 -11.80
N ALA A 118 10.52 -13.39 -10.61
CA ALA A 118 10.49 -14.81 -10.25
C ALA A 118 9.05 -15.35 -10.24
N ALA A 119 8.11 -14.61 -9.68
CA ALA A 119 6.69 -14.98 -9.71
C ALA A 119 6.14 -15.07 -11.14
N ALA A 120 6.49 -14.13 -12.02
CA ALA A 120 6.10 -14.16 -13.43
C ALA A 120 6.63 -15.42 -14.15
N LYS A 121 7.87 -15.85 -13.88
CA LYS A 121 8.44 -17.09 -14.44
C LYS A 121 7.68 -18.32 -13.96
N ALA A 122 7.29 -18.36 -12.68
CA ALA A 122 6.51 -19.46 -12.15
C ALA A 122 5.10 -19.52 -12.78
N LEU A 123 4.43 -18.37 -12.90
CA LEU A 123 3.10 -18.26 -13.53
C LEU A 123 3.13 -18.65 -15.01
N ALA A 124 4.24 -18.35 -15.70
CA ALA A 124 4.46 -18.74 -17.09
C ALA A 124 4.88 -20.22 -17.26
N GLY A 125 5.00 -20.99 -16.17
CA GLY A 125 5.43 -22.38 -16.20
C GLY A 125 6.91 -22.60 -16.53
N GLN A 126 7.72 -21.54 -16.49
CA GLN A 126 9.18 -21.60 -16.78
C GLN A 126 9.98 -22.16 -15.59
N LEU A 127 9.49 -21.94 -14.38
CA LEU A 127 10.08 -22.43 -13.14
C LEU A 127 8.99 -23.06 -12.26
N SER A 128 9.40 -24.03 -11.43
CA SER A 128 8.51 -24.44 -10.32
C SER A 128 8.38 -23.28 -9.30
N PRO A 129 7.29 -23.21 -8.52
CA PRO A 129 7.15 -22.19 -7.48
C PRO A 129 8.35 -22.15 -6.51
N GLN A 130 8.87 -23.29 -6.10
CA GLN A 130 10.04 -23.37 -5.23
C GLN A 130 11.29 -22.80 -5.91
N ALA A 131 11.58 -23.21 -7.15
CA ALA A 131 12.75 -22.70 -7.88
C ALA A 131 12.67 -21.18 -8.13
N ALA A 132 11.47 -20.63 -8.33
CA ALA A 132 11.25 -19.19 -8.46
C ALA A 132 11.55 -18.45 -7.15
N LEU A 133 11.11 -18.97 -6.02
CA LEU A 133 11.42 -18.39 -4.70
C LEU A 133 12.91 -18.48 -4.37
N ASP A 134 13.57 -19.59 -4.71
CA ASP A 134 15.01 -19.76 -4.51
C ASP A 134 15.81 -18.76 -5.38
N GLU A 135 15.39 -18.52 -6.63
CA GLU A 135 15.97 -17.50 -7.49
C GLU A 135 15.81 -16.09 -6.91
N ALA A 136 14.61 -15.75 -6.43
CA ALA A 136 14.36 -14.46 -5.78
C ALA A 136 15.23 -14.29 -4.51
N ALA A 137 15.32 -15.32 -3.68
CA ALA A 137 16.12 -15.30 -2.47
C ALA A 137 17.61 -15.06 -2.76
N LYS A 138 18.15 -15.70 -3.79
CA LYS A 138 19.52 -15.48 -4.25
C LYS A 138 19.75 -14.03 -4.71
N GLN A 139 18.83 -13.48 -5.52
CA GLN A 139 18.93 -12.10 -5.95
C GLN A 139 18.84 -11.13 -4.75
N TRP A 140 18.01 -11.43 -3.77
CA TRP A 140 17.91 -10.64 -2.53
C TRP A 140 19.22 -10.66 -1.72
N GLU A 141 19.91 -11.79 -1.63
CA GLU A 141 21.24 -11.84 -0.99
C GLU A 141 22.25 -10.95 -1.74
N ASP A 142 22.25 -10.95 -3.06
CA ASP A 142 23.14 -10.09 -3.85
C ASP A 142 22.83 -8.60 -3.61
N ILE A 143 21.54 -8.23 -3.56
CA ILE A 143 21.10 -6.86 -3.23
C ILE A 143 21.55 -6.49 -1.81
N LEU A 144 21.30 -7.35 -0.81
CA LEU A 144 21.69 -7.15 0.58
C LEU A 144 23.19 -6.93 0.73
N ASN A 145 24.00 -7.71 0.02
CA ASN A 145 25.47 -7.56 0.06
C ASN A 145 25.91 -6.23 -0.53
N ARG A 146 25.24 -5.73 -1.59
CA ARG A 146 25.55 -4.46 -2.23
C ARG A 146 25.10 -3.24 -1.44
N VAL A 147 23.88 -3.26 -0.88
CA VAL A 147 23.34 -2.11 -0.11
C VAL A 147 23.81 -2.08 1.34
N GLY A 148 24.32 -3.19 1.84
CA GLY A 148 24.82 -3.36 3.20
C GLY A 148 23.76 -3.89 4.17
N LYS A 149 23.97 -5.08 4.71
CA LYS A 149 23.02 -5.74 5.63
C LYS A 149 22.68 -4.90 6.86
N ASP A 150 23.67 -4.18 7.40
CA ASP A 150 23.46 -3.32 8.58
C ASP A 150 22.62 -2.08 8.27
N ASN A 151 22.78 -1.49 7.07
CA ASN A 151 21.93 -0.39 6.60
C ASN A 151 20.48 -0.84 6.47
N VAL A 152 20.26 -2.03 5.89
CA VAL A 152 18.91 -2.59 5.74
C VAL A 152 18.30 -2.88 7.11
N ARG A 153 19.07 -3.47 8.05
CA ARG A 153 18.61 -3.76 9.42
C ARG A 153 18.23 -2.48 10.16
N ALA A 154 19.06 -1.45 10.08
CA ALA A 154 18.78 -0.16 10.73
C ALA A 154 17.50 0.48 10.19
N ALA A 155 17.33 0.54 8.85
CA ALA A 155 16.13 1.07 8.23
C ALA A 155 14.88 0.25 8.57
N PHE A 156 14.97 -1.07 8.60
CA PHE A 156 13.88 -1.96 8.99
C PHE A 156 13.46 -1.73 10.45
N SER A 157 14.42 -1.59 11.37
CA SER A 157 14.12 -1.31 12.78
C SER A 157 13.37 0.01 12.97
N VAL A 158 13.74 1.05 12.21
CA VAL A 158 13.00 2.33 12.21
C VAL A 158 11.58 2.13 11.67
N GLY A 159 11.42 1.38 10.57
CA GLY A 159 10.11 1.08 9.99
C GLY A 159 9.19 0.39 11.00
N VAL A 160 9.68 -0.63 11.69
CA VAL A 160 8.91 -1.35 12.74
C VAL A 160 8.55 -0.43 13.90
N ALA A 161 9.48 0.43 14.35
CA ALA A 161 9.19 1.39 15.43
C ALA A 161 8.10 2.40 15.04
N MET A 162 8.04 2.82 13.78
CA MET A 162 6.96 3.68 13.27
C MET A 162 5.61 2.95 13.26
N GLU A 163 5.58 1.68 12.86
CA GLU A 163 4.36 0.86 12.85
C GLU A 163 3.80 0.69 14.27
N ASP A 164 4.67 0.52 15.25
CA ASP A 164 4.29 0.39 16.66
C ASP A 164 3.99 1.73 17.36
N ASN A 165 4.05 2.86 16.65
CA ASN A 165 3.95 4.22 17.23
C ASN A 165 4.94 4.46 18.39
N LYS A 166 6.15 3.92 18.27
CA LYS A 166 7.21 4.04 19.29
C LYS A 166 8.25 5.12 18.99
N LEU A 167 8.03 5.95 17.95
CA LEU A 167 8.88 7.10 17.59
C LEU A 167 8.25 8.41 18.05
#